data_256a0f5d06fc2c3a65206a80bc7021bb
#
_entry.id   256a0f5d06fc2c3a65206a80bc7021bb
#
_cell.length_a   1.000
_cell.length_b   1.000
_cell.length_c   1.000
_cell.angle_alpha   90.00
_cell.angle_beta   90.00
_cell.angle_gamma   90.00
#
_symmetry.space_group_name_H-M   'P 1'
#
loop_
_entity.id
_entity.type
_entity.pdbx_description
1 polymer ?
#
loop_
_entity_poly.entity_id
_entity_poly.type
_entity_poly.pdbx_seq_one_letter_code
_entity_poly.pdbx_strand_id
1 'polypeptide(L)'
;MVQTDTQQSTAFNRQSFNTRYTTLSRELTDRQKLFLEVLFDKANGEPVQAKLLAGYSENSSTSAVVASMKDEIMEATQLYMSRNAPKAAVAMVSGMDDPTQLGIRDKLGAAKELLDRVGLIKTEKVQVEASGGVMILPPKKG
;
A
#
# COMPACT_ATOMS: atom_id res chain seq x y z
N MET A 1 18.27 29.45 -17.95
CA MET A 1 18.93 28.69 -16.87
C MET A 1 17.97 28.01 -15.90
N VAL A 2 16.67 28.16 -16.09
CA VAL A 2 15.63 27.52 -15.23
C VAL A 2 15.27 26.10 -15.68
N GLN A 3 15.78 25.62 -16.81
CA GLN A 3 15.42 24.30 -17.39
C GLN A 3 16.21 23.11 -16.85
N THR A 4 17.32 23.34 -16.14
CA THR A 4 18.17 22.27 -15.60
C THR A 4 17.64 21.67 -14.29
N ASP A 5 16.91 22.42 -13.50
CA ASP A 5 16.40 21.94 -12.20
C ASP A 5 15.22 20.97 -12.34
N THR A 6 14.40 21.13 -13.38
CA THR A 6 13.23 20.25 -13.62
C THR A 6 13.67 18.88 -14.12
N GLN A 7 14.76 18.77 -14.87
CA GLN A 7 15.30 17.48 -15.32
C GLN A 7 16.00 16.72 -14.20
N GLN A 8 16.68 17.41 -13.27
CA GLN A 8 17.30 16.76 -12.10
C GLN A 8 16.28 16.23 -11.13
N SER A 9 15.15 16.89 -10.92
CA SER A 9 14.09 16.42 -10.04
C SER A 9 13.37 15.18 -10.59
N THR A 10 13.22 15.07 -11.91
CA THR A 10 12.64 13.90 -12.58
C THR A 10 13.59 12.70 -12.57
N ALA A 11 14.88 12.91 -12.74
CA ALA A 11 15.93 11.89 -12.67
C ALA A 11 16.10 11.38 -11.22
N PHE A 12 16.04 12.25 -10.22
CA PHE A 12 16.10 11.91 -8.80
C PHE A 12 14.89 11.05 -8.38
N ASN A 13 13.72 11.34 -8.90
CA ASN A 13 12.53 10.58 -8.62
C ASN A 13 12.57 9.17 -9.26
N ARG A 14 13.15 9.03 -10.45
CA ARG A 14 13.38 7.73 -11.10
C ARG A 14 14.41 6.88 -10.34
N GLN A 15 15.48 7.46 -9.85
CA GLN A 15 16.49 6.75 -9.07
C GLN A 15 15.96 6.30 -7.71
N SER A 16 15.12 7.09 -7.05
CA SER A 16 14.53 6.72 -5.76
C SER A 16 13.52 5.56 -5.89
N PHE A 17 12.84 5.43 -7.02
CA PHE A 17 12.02 4.26 -7.31
C PHE A 17 12.86 3.01 -7.55
N ASN A 18 13.91 3.09 -8.33
CA ASN A 18 14.79 1.95 -8.61
C ASN A 18 15.51 1.42 -7.37
N THR A 19 15.93 2.30 -6.47
CA THR A 19 16.69 1.90 -5.27
C THR A 19 15.84 1.15 -4.25
N ARG A 20 14.52 1.35 -4.23
CA ARG A 20 13.63 0.74 -3.25
C ARG A 20 13.22 -0.70 -3.59
N TYR A 21 13.19 -1.05 -4.88
CA TYR A 21 12.91 -2.41 -5.33
C TYR A 21 14.16 -3.30 -5.40
N THR A 22 15.34 -2.72 -5.17
CA THR A 22 16.61 -3.45 -5.17
C THR A 22 16.84 -4.23 -3.86
N THR A 23 16.02 -3.98 -2.85
CA THR A 23 16.08 -4.72 -1.57
C THR A 23 15.40 -6.08 -1.65
N LEU A 24 14.67 -6.35 -2.70
CA LEU A 24 14.10 -7.66 -2.96
C LEU A 24 15.19 -8.59 -3.51
N SER A 25 15.28 -9.76 -2.98
CA SER A 25 16.32 -10.78 -3.25
C SER A 25 16.34 -11.30 -4.69
N ARG A 26 15.57 -10.72 -5.59
CA ARG A 26 15.41 -11.12 -6.98
C ARG A 26 15.50 -9.90 -7.91
N GLU A 27 16.31 -10.04 -8.96
CA GLU A 27 16.33 -9.04 -10.03
C GLU A 27 15.05 -9.12 -10.88
N LEU A 28 14.36 -7.99 -10.96
CA LEU A 28 13.19 -7.84 -11.82
C LEU A 28 13.63 -7.48 -13.25
N THR A 29 12.89 -8.01 -14.23
CA THR A 29 13.05 -7.59 -15.62
C THR A 29 12.58 -6.14 -15.81
N ASP A 30 13.02 -5.50 -16.89
CA ASP A 30 12.63 -4.11 -17.18
C ASP A 30 11.11 -3.95 -17.35
N ARG A 31 10.45 -4.96 -17.93
CA ARG A 31 8.97 -4.99 -18.04
C ARG A 31 8.29 -5.10 -16.69
N GLN A 32 8.83 -5.91 -15.78
CA GLN A 32 8.31 -6.04 -14.42
C GLN A 32 8.47 -4.74 -13.63
N LYS A 33 9.60 -4.08 -13.75
CA LYS A 33 9.83 -2.76 -13.14
C LYS A 33 8.83 -1.73 -13.66
N LEU A 34 8.65 -1.69 -14.98
CA LEU A 34 7.71 -0.77 -15.62
C LEU A 34 6.26 -1.09 -15.23
N PHE A 35 5.90 -2.37 -15.10
CA PHE A 35 4.58 -2.78 -14.62
C PHE A 35 4.28 -2.19 -13.23
N LEU A 36 5.21 -2.35 -12.29
CA LEU A 36 5.04 -1.82 -10.92
C LEU A 36 4.99 -0.29 -10.89
N GLU A 37 5.78 0.38 -11.74
CA GLU A 37 5.78 1.84 -11.85
C GLU A 37 4.44 2.38 -12.33
N VAL A 38 3.86 1.77 -13.36
CA VAL A 38 2.61 2.29 -13.97
C VAL A 38 1.35 1.81 -13.24
N LEU A 39 1.45 0.77 -12.41
CA LEU A 39 0.29 0.12 -11.79
C LEU A 39 -0.56 1.10 -10.98
N PHE A 40 0.04 1.95 -10.17
CA PHE A 40 -0.67 2.91 -9.32
C PHE A 40 -0.73 4.31 -9.89
N ASP A 41 -0.04 4.58 -10.97
CA ASP A 41 -0.03 5.87 -11.66
C ASP A 41 -1.00 5.85 -12.83
N LYS A 42 -0.53 5.38 -13.99
CA LYS A 42 -1.30 5.44 -15.25
C LYS A 42 -2.41 4.39 -15.33
N ALA A 43 -2.21 3.24 -14.71
CA ALA A 43 -3.17 2.14 -14.73
C ALA A 43 -4.22 2.21 -13.60
N ASN A 44 -4.12 3.15 -12.66
CA ASN A 44 -5.06 3.31 -11.55
C ASN A 44 -5.34 2.01 -10.76
N GLY A 45 -4.36 1.15 -10.62
CA GLY A 45 -4.49 -0.14 -9.94
C GLY A 45 -5.06 -1.27 -10.81
N GLU A 46 -5.29 -1.04 -12.10
CA GLU A 46 -5.82 -2.02 -13.03
C GLU A 46 -4.69 -2.88 -13.65
N PRO A 47 -4.57 -4.18 -13.28
CA PRO A 47 -3.46 -5.01 -13.73
C PRO A 47 -3.42 -5.24 -15.26
N VAL A 48 -4.58 -5.28 -15.91
CA VAL A 48 -4.66 -5.45 -17.38
C VAL A 48 -4.05 -4.25 -18.08
N GLN A 49 -4.39 -3.05 -17.64
CA GLN A 49 -3.83 -1.81 -18.19
C GLN A 49 -2.34 -1.69 -17.89
N ALA A 50 -1.92 -2.02 -16.68
CA ALA A 50 -0.51 -2.01 -16.31
C ALA A 50 0.32 -2.97 -17.17
N LYS A 51 -0.21 -4.16 -17.44
CA LYS A 51 0.40 -5.16 -18.33
C LYS A 51 0.64 -4.61 -19.74
N LEU A 52 -0.36 -3.98 -20.32
CA LEU A 52 -0.28 -3.40 -21.67
C LEU A 52 0.69 -2.21 -21.71
N LEU A 53 0.63 -1.32 -20.72
CA LEU A 53 1.53 -0.17 -20.61
C LEU A 53 2.99 -0.60 -20.36
N ALA A 54 3.22 -1.73 -19.72
CA ALA A 54 4.55 -2.28 -19.50
C ALA A 54 5.15 -2.98 -20.72
N GLY A 55 4.39 -3.12 -21.81
CA GLY A 55 4.85 -3.72 -23.06
C GLY A 55 4.71 -5.24 -23.12
N TYR A 56 3.85 -5.83 -22.29
CA TYR A 56 3.47 -7.24 -22.45
C TYR A 56 2.47 -7.39 -23.61
N SER A 57 2.46 -8.54 -24.22
CA SER A 57 1.49 -8.89 -25.25
C SER A 57 0.06 -8.94 -24.69
N GLU A 58 -0.93 -8.56 -25.49
CA GLU A 58 -2.34 -8.70 -25.14
C GLU A 58 -2.71 -10.15 -24.79
N ASN A 59 -2.12 -11.11 -25.49
CA ASN A 59 -2.35 -12.54 -25.30
C ASN A 59 -1.63 -13.10 -24.04
N SER A 60 -0.75 -12.36 -23.41
CA SER A 60 -0.10 -12.81 -22.17
C SER A 60 -1.10 -12.87 -21.03
N SER A 61 -1.02 -13.92 -20.22
CA SER A 61 -1.89 -14.09 -19.07
C SER A 61 -1.60 -13.04 -18.00
N THR A 62 -2.58 -12.19 -17.70
CA THR A 62 -2.48 -11.20 -16.62
C THR A 62 -2.25 -11.89 -15.28
N SER A 63 -2.94 -12.98 -15.02
CA SER A 63 -2.76 -13.78 -13.81
C SER A 63 -1.34 -14.31 -13.64
N ALA A 64 -0.70 -14.75 -14.72
CA ALA A 64 0.68 -15.22 -14.69
C ALA A 64 1.66 -14.08 -14.42
N VAL A 65 1.44 -12.91 -15.03
CA VAL A 65 2.26 -11.71 -14.79
C VAL A 65 2.16 -11.28 -13.33
N VAL A 66 0.95 -11.18 -12.79
CA VAL A 66 0.69 -10.84 -11.39
C VAL A 66 1.29 -11.86 -10.44
N ALA A 67 1.10 -13.16 -10.71
CA ALA A 67 1.66 -14.21 -9.87
C ALA A 67 3.20 -14.19 -9.84
N SER A 68 3.84 -13.82 -10.94
CA SER A 68 5.30 -13.70 -11.02
C SER A 68 5.88 -12.57 -10.14
N MET A 69 5.06 -11.61 -9.75
CA MET A 69 5.44 -10.41 -8.98
C MET A 69 4.59 -10.21 -7.72
N LYS A 70 4.06 -11.26 -7.16
CA LYS A 70 3.11 -11.18 -6.04
C LYS A 70 3.67 -10.38 -4.86
N ASP A 71 4.89 -10.68 -4.44
CA ASP A 71 5.52 -10.04 -3.28
C ASP A 71 5.86 -8.58 -3.58
N GLU A 72 6.34 -8.30 -4.77
CA GLU A 72 6.66 -6.96 -5.23
C GLU A 72 5.41 -6.07 -5.36
N ILE A 73 4.29 -6.64 -5.83
CA ILE A 73 3.00 -5.94 -5.89
C ILE A 73 2.49 -5.63 -4.48
N MET A 74 2.63 -6.56 -3.54
CA MET A 74 2.25 -6.32 -2.15
C MET A 74 3.06 -5.20 -1.52
N GLU A 75 4.37 -5.19 -1.73
CA GLU A 75 5.24 -4.12 -1.25
C GLU A 75 4.89 -2.76 -1.88
N ALA A 76 4.68 -2.73 -3.19
CA ALA A 76 4.26 -1.53 -3.90
C ALA A 76 2.91 -1.01 -3.41
N THR A 77 1.98 -1.90 -3.09
CA THR A 77 0.67 -1.57 -2.52
C THR A 77 0.82 -0.92 -1.14
N GLN A 78 1.63 -1.50 -0.27
CA GLN A 78 1.91 -0.92 1.05
C GLN A 78 2.56 0.46 0.94
N LEU A 79 3.49 0.62 0.03
CA LEU A 79 4.14 1.91 -0.23
C LEU A 79 3.15 2.96 -0.75
N TYR A 80 2.26 2.57 -1.66
CA TYR A 80 1.20 3.44 -2.17
C TYR A 80 0.26 3.90 -1.05
N MET A 81 -0.18 2.98 -0.20
CA MET A 81 -1.01 3.29 0.97
C MET A 81 -0.29 4.22 1.94
N SER A 82 0.97 3.95 2.25
CA SER A 82 1.79 4.78 3.14
C SER A 82 1.96 6.20 2.62
N ARG A 83 2.09 6.38 1.31
CA ARG A 83 2.15 7.70 0.67
C ARG A 83 0.83 8.47 0.78
N ASN A 84 -0.29 7.77 0.81
CA ASN A 84 -1.63 8.37 0.93
C ASN A 84 -2.09 8.52 2.38
N ALA A 85 -1.37 7.97 3.35
CA ALA A 85 -1.70 8.13 4.76
C ALA A 85 -1.80 9.60 5.22
N PRO A 86 -0.91 10.51 4.82
CA PRO A 86 -1.05 11.93 5.14
C PRO A 86 -2.35 12.54 4.60
N LYS A 87 -2.76 12.13 3.39
CA LYS A 87 -4.04 12.57 2.79
C LYS A 87 -5.24 12.09 3.60
N ALA A 88 -5.20 10.87 4.10
CA ALA A 88 -6.22 10.34 4.98
C ALA A 88 -6.28 11.11 6.32
N ALA A 89 -5.13 11.44 6.90
CA ALA A 89 -5.05 12.26 8.10
C ALA A 89 -5.65 13.66 7.88
N VAL A 90 -5.35 14.30 6.76
CA VAL A 90 -5.95 15.60 6.39
C VAL A 90 -7.46 15.48 6.24
N ALA A 91 -7.96 14.40 5.62
CA ALA A 91 -9.40 14.17 5.49
C ALA A 91 -10.10 14.02 6.84
N MET A 92 -9.47 13.35 7.80
CA MET A 92 -10.00 13.23 9.17
C MET A 92 -10.07 14.59 9.88
N VAL A 93 -9.03 15.39 9.79
CA VAL A 93 -9.00 16.76 10.38
C VAL A 93 -10.06 17.65 9.73
N SER A 94 -10.16 17.63 8.39
CA SER A 94 -11.20 18.37 7.66
C SER A 94 -12.62 17.97 8.07
N GLY A 95 -12.83 16.69 8.37
CA GLY A 95 -14.11 16.18 8.85
C GLY A 95 -14.46 16.66 10.27
N MET A 96 -13.46 16.97 11.09
CA MET A 96 -13.66 17.60 12.40
C MET A 96 -14.08 19.06 12.24
N ASP A 97 -13.54 19.77 11.27
CA ASP A 97 -13.81 21.18 11.02
C ASP A 97 -15.19 21.39 10.37
N ASP A 98 -15.61 20.50 9.49
CA ASP A 98 -16.91 20.54 8.83
C ASP A 98 -17.61 19.16 8.84
N PRO A 99 -18.29 18.83 9.94
CA PRO A 99 -19.00 17.55 10.06
C PRO A 99 -20.28 17.47 9.21
N THR A 100 -20.71 18.58 8.62
CA THR A 100 -21.95 18.63 7.80
C THR A 100 -21.71 18.35 6.33
N GLN A 101 -20.46 18.20 5.91
CA GLN A 101 -20.11 17.90 4.52
C GLN A 101 -20.78 16.62 4.03
N LEU A 102 -21.39 16.69 2.85
CA LEU A 102 -22.03 15.52 2.22
C LEU A 102 -21.02 14.38 2.00
N GLY A 103 -21.40 13.17 2.40
CA GLY A 103 -20.54 11.99 2.28
C GLY A 103 -19.39 11.93 3.28
N ILE A 104 -19.37 12.79 4.29
CA ILE A 104 -18.29 12.86 5.27
C ILE A 104 -18.07 11.55 6.02
N ARG A 105 -19.14 10.81 6.33
CA ARG A 105 -19.05 9.52 7.02
C ARG A 105 -18.26 8.49 6.21
N ASP A 106 -18.54 8.40 4.93
CA ASP A 106 -17.88 7.45 4.04
C ASP A 106 -16.42 7.84 3.83
N LYS A 107 -16.16 9.13 3.67
CA LYS A 107 -14.80 9.67 3.55
C LYS A 107 -13.98 9.42 4.82
N LEU A 108 -14.56 9.63 5.99
CA LEU A 108 -13.90 9.34 7.28
C LEU A 108 -13.71 7.85 7.50
N GLY A 109 -14.69 7.03 7.10
CA GLY A 109 -14.58 5.58 7.14
C GLY A 109 -13.41 5.07 6.29
N ALA A 110 -13.30 5.54 5.05
CA ALA A 110 -12.20 5.18 4.16
C ALA A 110 -10.84 5.66 4.69
N ALA A 111 -10.77 6.88 5.23
CA ALA A 111 -9.55 7.44 5.82
C ALA A 111 -9.11 6.62 7.05
N LYS A 112 -10.05 6.25 7.91
CA LYS A 112 -9.80 5.40 9.09
C LYS A 112 -9.27 4.03 8.68
N GLU A 113 -9.89 3.38 7.71
CA GLU A 113 -9.46 2.08 7.20
C GLU A 113 -8.03 2.15 6.63
N LEU A 114 -7.72 3.20 5.86
CA LEU A 114 -6.37 3.38 5.31
C LEU A 114 -5.33 3.55 6.41
N LEU A 115 -5.59 4.39 7.40
CA LEU A 115 -4.69 4.64 8.53
C LEU A 115 -4.49 3.40 9.40
N ASP A 116 -5.54 2.59 9.57
CA ASP A 116 -5.47 1.32 10.28
C ASP A 116 -4.54 0.33 9.57
N ARG A 117 -4.68 0.20 8.26
CA ARG A 117 -3.85 -0.68 7.43
C ARG A 117 -2.38 -0.27 7.39
N VAL A 118 -2.06 1.00 7.51
CA VAL A 118 -0.66 1.47 7.60
C VAL A 118 -0.12 1.48 9.04
N GLY A 119 -0.91 1.03 10.01
CA GLY A 119 -0.48 0.87 11.40
C GLY A 119 -0.49 2.14 12.25
N LEU A 120 -1.20 3.19 11.82
CA LEU A 120 -1.29 4.47 12.55
C LEU A 120 -2.49 4.57 13.47
N ILE A 121 -3.44 3.63 13.40
CA ILE A 121 -4.56 3.57 14.32
C ILE A 121 -4.21 2.70 15.52
N LYS A 122 -4.72 3.15 16.67
CA LYS A 122 -4.73 2.45 17.93
C LYS A 122 -4.91 0.95 17.71
N THR A 123 -3.84 0.22 17.84
CA THR A 123 -3.93 -1.22 18.01
C THR A 123 -4.74 -1.44 19.27
N GLU A 124 -5.97 -1.88 19.17
CA GLU A 124 -6.60 -2.54 20.28
C GLU A 124 -5.67 -3.70 20.61
N LYS A 125 -4.89 -3.54 21.66
CA LYS A 125 -4.30 -4.70 22.29
C LYS A 125 -5.48 -5.53 22.75
N VAL A 126 -5.93 -6.44 21.93
CA VAL A 126 -6.65 -7.59 22.40
C VAL A 126 -5.60 -8.31 23.24
N GLN A 127 -5.53 -7.95 24.50
CA GLN A 127 -4.99 -8.85 25.50
C GLN A 127 -5.96 -10.02 25.47
N VAL A 128 -5.68 -10.96 24.59
CA VAL A 128 -6.06 -12.32 24.83
C VAL A 128 -5.18 -12.71 26.02
N GLU A 129 -5.61 -12.32 27.21
CA GLU A 129 -5.16 -13.03 28.39
C GLU A 129 -5.53 -14.47 28.10
N ALA A 130 -4.54 -15.26 27.78
CA ALA A 130 -4.63 -16.70 27.79
C ALA A 130 -4.73 -17.17 29.27
N SER A 131 -5.56 -16.48 30.03
CA SER A 131 -5.91 -16.87 31.39
C SER A 131 -6.69 -18.17 31.40
N GLY A 132 -7.21 -18.59 30.25
CA GLY A 132 -7.84 -19.89 30.10
C GLY A 132 -6.88 -21.06 30.23
N GLY A 133 -5.57 -20.83 30.10
CA GLY A 133 -4.59 -21.89 30.28
C GLY A 133 -4.25 -22.23 31.74
N VAL A 134 -4.69 -21.41 32.67
CA VAL A 134 -4.30 -21.57 34.07
C VAL A 134 -5.53 -21.79 34.96
N MET A 135 -6.48 -22.51 34.49
CA MET A 135 -7.43 -23.14 35.40
C MET A 135 -6.77 -24.35 36.04
N ILE A 136 -5.83 -24.07 36.92
CA ILE A 136 -5.41 -25.08 37.90
C ILE A 136 -6.58 -25.17 38.87
N LEU A 137 -7.47 -26.10 38.60
CA LEU A 137 -8.45 -26.51 39.59
C LEU A 137 -7.66 -27.03 40.82
N PRO A 138 -7.90 -26.48 42.00
CA PRO A 138 -7.29 -27.01 43.17
C PRO A 138 -7.67 -28.50 43.28
N PRO A 139 -6.69 -29.37 43.64
CA PRO A 139 -7.01 -30.78 43.76
C PRO A 139 -8.15 -30.94 44.75
N LYS A 140 -9.21 -31.61 44.34
CA LYS A 140 -10.26 -32.00 45.22
C LYS A 140 -9.66 -32.84 46.33
N LYS A 141 -9.61 -32.28 47.50
CA LYS A 141 -9.47 -33.09 48.71
C LYS A 141 -10.74 -33.90 48.84
N GLY A 142 -10.66 -35.10 48.35
CA GLY A 142 -11.73 -36.09 48.54
C GLY A 142 -11.44 -36.93 49.67
#